data_835f133b8f0db70dd564f945eea5cf71
#
_entry.id   835f133b8f0db70dd564f945eea5cf71
#
_cell.length_a   1.000
_cell.length_b   1.000
_cell.length_c   1.000
_cell.angle_alpha   90.00
_cell.angle_beta   90.00
_cell.angle_gamma   90.00
#
_symmetry.space_group_name_H-M   'P 1'
#
loop_
_entity.id
_entity.type
_entity.pdbx_description
1 polymer ?
#
loop_
_entity_poly.entity_id
_entity_poly.type
_entity_poly.pdbx_seq_one_letter_code
_entity_poly.pdbx_strand_id
1 'polypeptide(L)'
;MYSASKQSFNTCVCAPSASLPPLPKLLVLSSLEICEPLYNIQQLYAPPPPTLPSKLVLPIRKHRQLIHDNSVPDSGYASAEEEDCDYEVDDIVVAGSCDDDDLEILRADPLERAFVIKWLTAFIARSDAWASADDLEEIEADRRAEAVETASRLLSVLLGVDQEAEEDCSVTRFFQFPTQGGSFVEVELNDAPLSNEDHTCVGLQSWASSVVLSERICADPARFSLSSLTNTSGSPLRILELGAGTGLLSIIARKLLSSPHASASIFATDYHPEVLLNLCANIATNFPSSAPPPISVHQLDWERPQYSAPMNEPFDLILGADVIYHPDHAQWIKACVERLLLRPTLSNSSTGTGGVFWLMMALRVSGRHEGMFHTVEDIFPDASSSLTAGDQADDWQLAILEKSELGKLKGVGRADERGYLLFKIGWVPC
;
A
#
# COMPACT_ATOMS: atom_id res chain seq x y z
N MET A 1 33.68 -14.55 -39.79
CA MET A 1 33.96 -14.38 -38.36
C MET A 1 33.64 -12.93 -38.01
N TYR A 2 32.38 -12.66 -37.62
CA TYR A 2 31.98 -11.39 -37.07
C TYR A 2 31.80 -11.56 -35.59
N SER A 3 32.64 -10.87 -34.82
CA SER A 3 32.60 -10.84 -33.38
C SER A 3 31.40 -9.99 -32.97
N ALA A 4 30.36 -10.61 -32.41
CA ALA A 4 29.29 -9.92 -31.76
C ALA A 4 29.84 -9.25 -30.48
N SER A 5 29.96 -7.93 -30.48
CA SER A 5 30.25 -7.15 -29.28
C SER A 5 29.04 -7.25 -28.35
N LYS A 6 29.17 -8.04 -27.28
CA LYS A 6 28.25 -8.02 -26.14
C LYS A 6 28.36 -6.61 -25.53
N GLN A 7 27.39 -5.74 -25.79
CA GLN A 7 27.19 -4.54 -24.99
C GLN A 7 26.74 -5.01 -23.60
N SER A 8 27.56 -4.80 -22.62
CA SER A 8 27.26 -5.02 -21.20
C SER A 8 26.38 -3.84 -20.76
N PHE A 9 25.09 -4.07 -20.66
CA PHE A 9 24.19 -3.15 -19.97
C PHE A 9 24.39 -3.38 -18.47
N ASN A 10 25.04 -2.43 -17.82
CA ASN A 10 25.23 -2.44 -16.38
C ASN A 10 24.10 -1.57 -15.78
N THR A 11 22.85 -2.02 -15.88
CA THR A 11 21.68 -1.32 -15.35
C THR A 11 21.18 -2.05 -14.12
N CYS A 12 21.05 -1.32 -13.03
CA CYS A 12 20.29 -1.77 -11.86
C CYS A 12 18.85 -2.07 -12.30
N VAL A 13 18.29 -3.20 -11.88
CA VAL A 13 16.92 -3.57 -12.20
C VAL A 13 15.97 -2.63 -11.47
N CYS A 14 15.04 -2.02 -12.20
CA CYS A 14 14.10 -1.05 -11.66
C CYS A 14 12.65 -1.45 -11.94
N ALA A 15 11.71 -0.79 -11.25
CA ALA A 15 10.28 -1.02 -11.40
C ALA A 15 9.83 -0.79 -12.86
N PRO A 16 9.10 -1.74 -13.46
CA PRO A 16 8.55 -1.58 -14.80
C PRO A 16 7.72 -0.32 -15.00
N SER A 17 6.91 0.06 -14.01
CA SER A 17 6.09 1.27 -14.06
C SER A 17 6.92 2.56 -14.15
N ALA A 18 8.18 2.54 -13.67
CA ALA A 18 9.11 3.67 -13.75
C ALA A 18 9.95 3.67 -15.04
N SER A 19 10.17 2.49 -15.67
CA SER A 19 11.08 2.35 -16.82
C SER A 19 10.38 2.29 -18.16
N LEU A 20 9.13 1.80 -18.22
CA LEU A 20 8.43 1.60 -19.49
C LEU A 20 7.93 2.91 -20.09
N PRO A 21 8.27 3.22 -21.36
CA PRO A 21 7.88 4.47 -21.98
C PRO A 21 6.38 4.49 -22.33
N PRO A 22 5.77 5.70 -22.40
CA PRO A 22 4.36 5.86 -22.75
C PRO A 22 4.09 5.52 -24.22
N LEU A 23 3.25 4.52 -24.50
CA LEU A 23 2.92 4.04 -25.83
C LEU A 23 2.31 5.05 -26.82
N PRO A 24 1.60 6.14 -26.40
CA PRO A 24 1.19 7.17 -27.35
C PRO A 24 2.35 7.83 -28.12
N LYS A 25 3.57 7.73 -27.61
CA LYS A 25 4.79 8.25 -28.27
C LYS A 25 5.59 7.19 -29.01
N LEU A 26 5.06 5.97 -29.16
CA LEU A 26 5.80 4.83 -29.72
C LEU A 26 6.47 5.11 -31.08
N LEU A 27 5.79 5.79 -31.99
CA LEU A 27 6.31 6.05 -33.34
C LEU A 27 7.59 6.91 -33.37
N VAL A 28 7.87 7.69 -32.34
CA VAL A 28 9.07 8.54 -32.25
C VAL A 28 10.17 7.94 -31.39
N LEU A 29 9.92 6.78 -30.76
CA LEU A 29 10.92 6.09 -29.95
C LEU A 29 11.86 5.25 -30.83
N SER A 30 13.14 5.26 -30.49
CA SER A 30 14.16 4.39 -31.08
C SER A 30 14.04 2.96 -30.56
N SER A 31 14.68 2.01 -31.24
CA SER A 31 14.78 0.64 -30.77
C SER A 31 15.45 0.54 -29.39
N LEU A 32 16.44 1.38 -29.09
CA LEU A 32 17.13 1.36 -27.81
C LEU A 32 16.22 1.75 -26.63
N GLU A 33 15.37 2.78 -26.81
CA GLU A 33 14.42 3.23 -25.79
C GLU A 33 13.33 2.18 -25.48
N ILE A 34 13.17 1.18 -26.32
CA ILE A 34 12.28 0.01 -26.10
C ILE A 34 13.06 -1.20 -25.61
N CYS A 35 14.23 -1.48 -26.17
CA CYS A 35 15.01 -2.68 -25.80
C CYS A 35 15.54 -2.62 -24.38
N GLU A 36 15.92 -1.45 -23.88
CA GLU A 36 16.45 -1.27 -22.53
C GLU A 36 15.39 -1.62 -21.45
N PRO A 37 14.16 -1.06 -21.49
CA PRO A 37 13.08 -1.49 -20.60
C PRO A 37 12.66 -2.96 -20.77
N LEU A 38 12.65 -3.51 -21.99
CA LEU A 38 12.38 -4.93 -22.22
C LEU A 38 13.43 -5.83 -21.58
N TYR A 39 14.70 -5.42 -21.61
CA TYR A 39 15.76 -6.13 -20.91
C TYR A 39 15.55 -6.10 -19.39
N ASN A 40 15.14 -4.97 -18.83
CA ASN A 40 14.77 -4.87 -17.42
C ASN A 40 13.64 -5.85 -17.05
N ILE A 41 12.57 -5.91 -17.85
CA ILE A 41 11.48 -6.89 -17.66
C ILE A 41 12.01 -8.32 -17.75
N GLN A 42 12.91 -8.61 -18.69
CA GLN A 42 13.50 -9.94 -18.84
C GLN A 42 14.30 -10.36 -17.60
N GLN A 43 15.08 -9.46 -17.01
CA GLN A 43 15.81 -9.74 -15.78
C GLN A 43 14.89 -9.99 -14.58
N LEU A 44 13.74 -9.32 -14.55
CA LEU A 44 12.75 -9.50 -13.50
C LEU A 44 11.99 -10.82 -13.63
N TYR A 45 11.38 -11.09 -14.79
CA TYR A 45 10.37 -12.15 -14.93
C TYR A 45 10.85 -13.38 -15.73
N ALA A 46 11.93 -13.27 -16.47
CA ALA A 46 12.51 -14.38 -17.23
C ALA A 46 14.05 -14.39 -17.08
N PRO A 47 14.57 -14.44 -15.84
CA PRO A 47 16.02 -14.43 -15.64
C PRO A 47 16.65 -15.67 -16.28
N PRO A 48 17.89 -15.56 -16.82
CA PRO A 48 18.61 -16.72 -17.29
C PRO A 48 18.79 -17.74 -16.14
N PRO A 49 18.80 -19.05 -16.42
CA PRO A 49 19.00 -20.06 -15.38
C PRO A 49 20.28 -19.76 -14.60
N PRO A 50 20.25 -19.84 -13.25
CA PRO A 50 21.40 -19.52 -12.42
C PRO A 50 22.57 -20.43 -12.80
N THR A 51 23.73 -19.85 -13.06
CA THR A 51 24.99 -20.59 -13.18
C THR A 51 25.27 -21.18 -11.80
N LEU A 52 25.22 -22.52 -11.69
CA LEU A 52 25.43 -23.24 -10.43
C LEU A 52 26.71 -22.76 -9.72
N PRO A 53 26.62 -22.23 -8.51
CA PRO A 53 27.80 -21.88 -7.74
C PRO A 53 28.51 -23.15 -7.26
N SER A 54 29.81 -23.21 -7.47
CA SER A 54 30.64 -24.37 -7.15
C SER A 54 30.82 -24.65 -5.65
N LYS A 55 30.19 -23.89 -4.73
CA LYS A 55 30.10 -24.18 -3.29
C LYS A 55 28.86 -23.51 -2.69
N LEU A 56 27.95 -24.34 -2.19
CA LEU A 56 26.85 -23.90 -1.33
C LEU A 56 27.41 -23.56 0.07
N VAL A 57 27.53 -22.28 0.38
CA VAL A 57 27.70 -21.81 1.76
C VAL A 57 26.34 -21.30 2.23
N LEU A 58 25.68 -22.08 3.09
CA LEU A 58 24.40 -21.66 3.68
C LEU A 58 24.66 -20.49 4.64
N PRO A 59 24.02 -19.33 4.46
CA PRO A 59 24.14 -18.22 5.40
C PRO A 59 23.50 -18.58 6.73
N ILE A 60 24.22 -18.32 7.84
CA ILE A 60 23.69 -18.47 9.20
C ILE A 60 22.63 -17.39 9.39
N ARG A 61 21.36 -17.79 9.43
CA ARG A 61 20.23 -16.89 9.71
C ARG A 61 20.39 -16.30 11.11
N LYS A 62 20.66 -14.99 11.20
CA LYS A 62 20.47 -14.25 12.44
C LYS A 62 18.96 -14.07 12.64
N HIS A 63 18.43 -14.54 13.76
CA HIS A 63 17.05 -14.26 14.16
C HIS A 63 16.81 -12.75 14.20
N ARG A 64 16.12 -12.21 13.21
CA ARG A 64 15.54 -10.87 13.22
C ARG A 64 14.12 -10.98 13.78
N GLN A 65 13.76 -10.08 14.68
CA GLN A 65 12.35 -9.87 15.04
C GLN A 65 11.66 -9.26 13.82
N LEU A 66 10.80 -10.02 13.17
CA LEU A 66 10.08 -9.61 11.98
C LEU A 66 8.66 -9.21 12.37
N ILE A 67 8.18 -8.13 11.79
CA ILE A 67 6.80 -7.68 11.97
C ILE A 67 5.86 -8.62 11.20
N HIS A 68 6.33 -9.21 10.10
CA HIS A 68 5.58 -10.15 9.27
C HIS A 68 6.47 -11.32 8.82
N ASP A 69 5.84 -12.37 8.31
CA ASP A 69 6.54 -13.52 7.74
C ASP A 69 7.21 -13.12 6.41
N ASN A 70 8.55 -13.31 6.34
CA ASN A 70 9.33 -13.03 5.13
C ASN A 70 9.26 -14.15 4.09
N SER A 71 8.52 -15.23 4.32
CA SER A 71 8.32 -16.27 3.32
C SER A 71 7.42 -15.82 2.17
N VAL A 72 6.65 -14.75 2.40
CA VAL A 72 5.77 -14.14 1.40
C VAL A 72 6.19 -12.68 1.24
N PRO A 73 6.67 -12.27 0.06
CA PRO A 73 7.00 -10.87 -0.21
C PRO A 73 5.77 -9.98 -0.05
N ASP A 74 5.94 -8.81 0.54
CA ASP A 74 4.90 -7.79 0.53
C ASP A 74 4.61 -7.35 -0.91
N SER A 75 3.39 -6.92 -1.20
CA SER A 75 2.98 -6.37 -2.51
C SER A 75 3.71 -5.07 -2.89
N GLY A 76 4.50 -4.55 -1.97
CA GLY A 76 5.36 -3.40 -2.17
C GLY A 76 6.84 -3.77 -2.14
N TYR A 77 7.66 -3.00 -2.80
CA TYR A 77 9.11 -3.14 -2.84
C TYR A 77 9.81 -1.81 -2.58
N ALA A 78 11.03 -1.88 -2.10
CA ALA A 78 11.85 -0.70 -1.86
C ALA A 78 12.64 -0.34 -3.12
N SER A 79 12.47 0.87 -3.68
CA SER A 79 13.49 1.44 -4.55
C SER A 79 14.64 1.92 -3.66
N ALA A 80 15.86 1.54 -4.00
CA ALA A 80 17.04 2.17 -3.44
C ALA A 80 17.19 3.55 -4.12
N GLU A 81 16.58 4.58 -3.56
CA GLU A 81 17.00 5.94 -3.85
C GLU A 81 18.07 6.31 -2.83
N GLU A 82 19.26 6.59 -3.34
CA GLU A 82 20.36 7.15 -2.56
C GLU A 82 19.91 8.51 -2.04
N GLU A 83 19.70 8.64 -0.73
CA GLU A 83 19.63 9.95 -0.11
C GLU A 83 21.03 10.56 -0.16
N ASP A 84 21.17 11.68 -0.85
CA ASP A 84 22.29 12.61 -0.71
C ASP A 84 22.32 13.14 0.73
N CYS A 85 22.93 12.37 1.60
CA CYS A 85 23.42 12.88 2.87
C CYS A 85 24.87 13.30 2.66
N ASP A 86 25.12 14.60 2.59
CA ASP A 86 26.44 15.20 2.68
C ASP A 86 27.14 14.77 3.96
N TYR A 87 27.90 13.69 3.88
CA TYR A 87 29.04 13.41 4.76
C TYR A 87 30.21 13.02 3.89
N GLU A 88 31.20 13.90 3.86
CA GLU A 88 32.53 13.62 3.32
C GLU A 88 33.11 12.40 4.02
N VAL A 89 33.21 11.28 3.31
CA VAL A 89 34.11 10.17 3.66
C VAL A 89 34.67 9.58 2.38
N ASP A 90 36.00 9.46 2.38
CA ASP A 90 36.92 9.05 1.34
C ASP A 90 36.43 7.90 0.43
N ASP A 91 36.77 8.05 -0.85
CA ASP A 91 36.70 7.13 -1.96
C ASP A 91 36.92 5.63 -1.63
N ILE A 92 35.86 4.83 -1.67
CA ILE A 92 35.93 3.46 -2.18
C ILE A 92 34.70 3.25 -3.06
N VAL A 93 34.87 3.30 -4.37
CA VAL A 93 33.88 2.91 -5.37
C VAL A 93 33.69 1.39 -5.26
N VAL A 94 32.65 0.95 -4.58
CA VAL A 94 32.12 -0.41 -4.70
C VAL A 94 30.82 -0.31 -5.52
N ALA A 95 30.86 -0.88 -6.72
CA ALA A 95 29.68 -1.05 -7.56
C ALA A 95 28.60 -1.74 -6.75
N GLY A 96 27.45 -1.04 -6.52
CA GLY A 96 26.31 -1.56 -5.76
C GLY A 96 25.72 -2.79 -6.45
N SER A 97 25.79 -3.93 -5.80
CA SER A 97 24.98 -5.09 -6.14
C SER A 97 23.56 -4.82 -5.59
N CYS A 98 22.55 -4.84 -6.47
CA CYS A 98 21.16 -4.94 -6.02
C CYS A 98 21.06 -6.18 -5.12
N ASP A 99 20.54 -6.05 -3.90
CA ASP A 99 20.33 -7.18 -3.02
C ASP A 99 19.30 -8.12 -3.67
N ASP A 100 19.57 -9.45 -3.69
CA ASP A 100 18.66 -10.46 -4.26
C ASP A 100 17.25 -10.39 -3.64
N ASP A 101 17.15 -9.96 -2.38
CA ASP A 101 15.89 -9.77 -1.66
C ASP A 101 14.99 -8.68 -2.29
N ASP A 102 15.59 -7.59 -2.79
CA ASP A 102 14.84 -6.50 -3.43
C ASP A 102 14.27 -6.92 -4.80
N LEU A 103 14.98 -7.80 -5.51
CA LEU A 103 14.52 -8.37 -6.79
C LEU A 103 13.35 -9.34 -6.60
N GLU A 104 13.35 -10.13 -5.55
CA GLU A 104 12.24 -11.06 -5.25
C GLU A 104 10.96 -10.29 -4.90
N ILE A 105 11.08 -9.23 -4.13
CA ILE A 105 9.95 -8.35 -3.80
C ILE A 105 9.35 -7.74 -5.07
N LEU A 106 10.19 -7.23 -5.97
CA LEU A 106 9.75 -6.61 -7.22
C LEU A 106 9.07 -7.63 -8.16
N ARG A 107 9.58 -8.86 -8.21
CA ARG A 107 8.98 -9.96 -8.99
C ARG A 107 7.60 -10.36 -8.48
N ALA A 108 7.40 -10.31 -7.17
CA ALA A 108 6.15 -10.70 -6.52
C ALA A 108 5.07 -9.61 -6.57
N ASP A 109 5.39 -8.37 -6.99
CA ASP A 109 4.41 -7.29 -7.04
C ASP A 109 3.37 -7.52 -8.16
N PRO A 110 2.10 -7.85 -7.80
CA PRO A 110 1.07 -8.16 -8.79
C PRO A 110 0.66 -6.95 -9.62
N LEU A 111 0.81 -5.71 -9.10
CA LEU A 111 0.47 -4.50 -9.84
C LEU A 111 1.51 -4.19 -10.90
N GLU A 112 2.80 -4.37 -10.59
CA GLU A 112 3.87 -4.24 -11.57
C GLU A 112 3.74 -5.31 -12.65
N ARG A 113 3.45 -6.57 -12.28
CA ARG A 113 3.21 -7.66 -13.22
C ARG A 113 2.01 -7.36 -14.14
N ALA A 114 0.88 -6.92 -13.59
CA ALA A 114 -0.30 -6.54 -14.36
C ALA A 114 -0.03 -5.34 -15.28
N PHE A 115 0.75 -4.37 -14.81
CA PHE A 115 1.16 -3.22 -15.62
C PHE A 115 2.03 -3.66 -16.81
N VAL A 116 3.01 -4.55 -16.60
CA VAL A 116 3.85 -5.12 -17.67
C VAL A 116 3.01 -5.87 -18.69
N ILE A 117 2.11 -6.76 -18.28
CA ILE A 117 1.22 -7.51 -19.19
C ILE A 117 0.40 -6.55 -20.05
N LYS A 118 -0.21 -5.55 -19.43
CA LYS A 118 -1.00 -4.52 -20.13
C LYS A 118 -0.14 -3.71 -21.11
N TRP A 119 1.05 -3.33 -20.70
CA TRP A 119 1.96 -2.56 -21.55
C TRP A 119 2.45 -3.41 -22.74
N LEU A 120 2.93 -4.64 -22.51
CA LEU A 120 3.38 -5.56 -23.57
C LEU A 120 2.27 -5.86 -24.58
N THR A 121 1.06 -6.16 -24.10
CA THR A 121 -0.12 -6.39 -24.96
C THR A 121 -0.38 -5.17 -25.85
N ALA A 122 -0.39 -3.98 -25.25
CA ALA A 122 -0.65 -2.74 -25.97
C ALA A 122 0.50 -2.31 -26.89
N PHE A 123 1.75 -2.65 -26.56
CA PHE A 123 2.93 -2.45 -27.41
C PHE A 123 2.85 -3.34 -28.65
N ILE A 124 2.67 -4.64 -28.47
CA ILE A 124 2.56 -5.62 -29.57
C ILE A 124 1.43 -5.22 -30.53
N ALA A 125 0.25 -4.85 -30.00
CA ALA A 125 -0.88 -4.41 -30.82
C ALA A 125 -0.64 -3.13 -31.65
N ARG A 126 0.39 -2.35 -31.33
CA ARG A 126 0.74 -1.08 -32.01
C ARG A 126 2.10 -1.12 -32.72
N SER A 127 2.82 -2.22 -32.61
CA SER A 127 4.20 -2.31 -33.07
C SER A 127 4.33 -2.35 -34.60
N ASP A 128 3.31 -2.78 -35.35
CA ASP A 128 3.37 -2.88 -36.80
C ASP A 128 3.78 -1.56 -37.48
N ALA A 129 3.14 -0.46 -37.12
CA ALA A 129 3.45 0.86 -37.66
C ALA A 129 4.82 1.39 -37.23
N TRP A 130 5.29 0.97 -36.04
CA TRP A 130 6.59 1.35 -35.52
C TRP A 130 7.73 0.54 -36.15
N ALA A 131 7.51 -0.76 -36.38
CA ALA A 131 8.49 -1.66 -36.96
C ALA A 131 8.61 -1.52 -38.48
N SER A 132 7.54 -1.06 -39.18
CA SER A 132 7.46 -0.95 -40.65
C SER A 132 7.60 0.48 -41.17
N ALA A 133 8.18 1.42 -40.41
CA ALA A 133 8.33 2.80 -40.88
C ALA A 133 9.24 2.88 -42.10
N ASP A 134 8.79 3.58 -43.15
CA ASP A 134 9.39 3.56 -44.50
C ASP A 134 10.83 4.14 -44.59
N ASP A 135 11.31 4.89 -43.62
CA ASP A 135 12.60 5.58 -43.64
C ASP A 135 13.65 4.97 -42.66
N LEU A 136 13.50 3.69 -42.27
CA LEU A 136 14.41 3.05 -41.33
C LEU A 136 15.65 2.48 -42.02
N GLU A 137 16.82 2.68 -41.38
CA GLU A 137 18.02 1.91 -41.73
C GLU A 137 17.79 0.43 -41.42
N GLU A 138 18.34 -0.47 -42.27
CA GLU A 138 18.17 -1.94 -42.15
C GLU A 138 18.48 -2.45 -40.72
N ILE A 139 19.55 -1.92 -40.10
CA ILE A 139 19.95 -2.29 -38.73
C ILE A 139 18.90 -1.88 -37.69
N GLU A 140 18.27 -0.73 -37.86
CA GLU A 140 17.23 -0.25 -36.93
C GLU A 140 15.94 -1.04 -37.10
N ALA A 141 15.58 -1.39 -38.35
CA ALA A 141 14.42 -2.24 -38.64
C ALA A 141 14.57 -3.64 -38.02
N ASP A 142 15.75 -4.26 -38.12
CA ASP A 142 16.06 -5.55 -37.50
C ASP A 142 15.93 -5.48 -35.96
N ARG A 143 16.46 -4.42 -35.33
CA ARG A 143 16.36 -4.22 -33.88
C ARG A 143 14.92 -4.02 -33.40
N ARG A 144 14.10 -3.31 -34.18
CA ARG A 144 12.68 -3.14 -33.88
C ARG A 144 11.90 -4.44 -33.98
N ALA A 145 12.19 -5.25 -34.99
CA ALA A 145 11.61 -6.58 -35.14
C ALA A 145 12.00 -7.51 -33.96
N GLU A 146 13.27 -7.48 -33.54
CA GLU A 146 13.76 -8.25 -32.40
C GLU A 146 13.09 -7.78 -31.08
N ALA A 147 12.85 -6.47 -30.92
CA ALA A 147 12.14 -5.94 -29.77
C ALA A 147 10.69 -6.43 -29.68
N VAL A 148 9.98 -6.51 -30.82
CA VAL A 148 8.60 -7.05 -30.88
C VAL A 148 8.59 -8.55 -30.56
N GLU A 149 9.54 -9.31 -31.07
CA GLU A 149 9.67 -10.74 -30.76
C GLU A 149 9.97 -10.96 -29.28
N THR A 150 10.89 -10.15 -28.72
CA THR A 150 11.22 -10.19 -27.28
C THR A 150 10.00 -9.85 -26.41
N ALA A 151 9.23 -8.82 -26.76
CA ALA A 151 8.00 -8.47 -26.05
C ALA A 151 6.97 -9.60 -26.11
N SER A 152 6.80 -10.25 -27.27
CA SER A 152 5.87 -11.37 -27.44
C SER A 152 6.27 -12.57 -26.60
N ARG A 153 7.56 -12.89 -26.55
CA ARG A 153 8.09 -13.98 -25.72
C ARG A 153 7.92 -13.68 -24.22
N LEU A 154 8.21 -12.46 -23.78
CA LEU A 154 8.02 -12.04 -22.40
C LEU A 154 6.54 -12.10 -22.00
N LEU A 155 5.64 -11.68 -22.89
CA LEU A 155 4.20 -11.78 -22.65
C LEU A 155 3.76 -13.24 -22.49
N SER A 156 4.27 -14.16 -23.32
CA SER A 156 3.98 -15.59 -23.22
C SER A 156 4.45 -16.18 -21.87
N VAL A 157 5.65 -15.80 -21.41
CA VAL A 157 6.16 -16.21 -20.10
C VAL A 157 5.28 -15.69 -18.97
N LEU A 158 4.89 -14.41 -19.05
CA LEU A 158 4.04 -13.77 -18.02
C LEU A 158 2.60 -14.31 -18.02
N LEU A 159 2.09 -14.76 -19.17
CA LEU A 159 0.76 -15.37 -19.30
C LEU A 159 0.76 -16.88 -19.01
N GLY A 160 1.94 -17.47 -18.75
CA GLY A 160 2.04 -18.89 -18.40
C GLY A 160 1.65 -19.87 -19.53
N VAL A 161 1.87 -19.50 -20.80
CA VAL A 161 1.49 -20.34 -21.96
C VAL A 161 2.27 -21.66 -21.99
N ASP A 162 3.39 -21.76 -21.27
CA ASP A 162 4.23 -22.96 -21.13
C ASP A 162 4.27 -23.56 -19.71
N GLN A 163 3.53 -23.01 -18.76
CA GLN A 163 3.37 -23.58 -17.41
C GLN A 163 1.89 -23.81 -17.16
N GLU A 164 1.56 -25.01 -16.67
CA GLU A 164 0.23 -25.34 -16.15
C GLU A 164 -0.27 -24.14 -15.33
N ALA A 165 -1.49 -23.68 -15.61
CA ALA A 165 -2.10 -22.49 -15.04
C ALA A 165 -1.73 -22.38 -13.54
N GLU A 166 -0.84 -21.46 -13.17
CA GLU A 166 -0.86 -20.96 -11.83
C GLU A 166 -2.23 -20.33 -11.69
N GLU A 167 -3.15 -21.06 -11.04
CA GLU A 167 -4.39 -20.50 -10.53
C GLU A 167 -4.01 -19.21 -9.82
N ASP A 168 -4.76 -18.14 -10.04
CA ASP A 168 -4.63 -16.88 -9.30
C ASP A 168 -4.73 -17.19 -7.79
N CYS A 169 -3.59 -17.56 -7.19
CA CYS A 169 -3.55 -18.08 -5.85
C CYS A 169 -3.62 -16.91 -4.87
N SER A 170 -4.56 -17.00 -3.95
CA SER A 170 -4.57 -16.16 -2.78
C SER A 170 -3.30 -16.41 -1.94
N VAL A 171 -2.75 -15.36 -1.37
CA VAL A 171 -1.53 -15.41 -0.55
C VAL A 171 -1.90 -15.25 0.92
N THR A 172 -1.54 -16.24 1.76
CA THR A 172 -1.71 -16.12 3.21
C THR A 172 -0.50 -15.41 3.81
N ARG A 173 -0.75 -14.33 4.54
CA ARG A 173 0.26 -13.51 5.20
C ARG A 173 0.15 -13.63 6.72
N PHE A 174 1.30 -13.77 7.39
CA PHE A 174 1.40 -13.85 8.84
C PHE A 174 2.13 -12.62 9.37
N PHE A 175 1.48 -11.86 10.23
CA PHE A 175 2.04 -10.67 10.85
C PHE A 175 2.22 -10.90 12.36
N GLN A 176 3.32 -10.40 12.91
CA GLN A 176 3.62 -10.41 14.34
C GLN A 176 4.06 -9.01 14.77
N PHE A 177 3.21 -8.31 15.49
CA PHE A 177 3.46 -6.95 15.95
C PHE A 177 3.88 -6.96 17.42
N PRO A 178 5.08 -6.44 17.76
CA PRO A 178 5.53 -6.37 19.14
C PRO A 178 4.71 -5.35 19.94
N THR A 179 4.39 -5.70 21.20
CA THR A 179 3.72 -4.81 22.14
C THR A 179 4.68 -4.29 23.19
N GLN A 180 4.30 -3.21 23.91
CA GLN A 180 5.10 -2.66 25.02
C GLN A 180 5.40 -3.69 26.12
N GLY A 181 4.55 -4.70 26.30
CA GLY A 181 4.71 -5.76 27.30
C GLY A 181 5.65 -6.88 26.87
N GLY A 182 6.29 -6.80 25.69
CA GLY A 182 7.18 -7.86 25.16
C GLY A 182 6.44 -9.07 24.58
N SER A 183 5.12 -9.04 24.51
CA SER A 183 4.28 -10.00 23.78
C SER A 183 4.08 -9.54 22.33
N PHE A 184 3.48 -10.42 21.51
CA PHE A 184 3.16 -10.13 20.12
C PHE A 184 1.66 -10.20 19.89
N VAL A 185 1.14 -9.34 19.01
CA VAL A 185 -0.17 -9.50 18.40
C VAL A 185 0.05 -10.18 17.04
N GLU A 186 -0.48 -11.40 16.92
CA GLU A 186 -0.37 -12.20 15.71
C GLU A 186 -1.63 -12.05 14.87
N VAL A 187 -1.47 -11.88 13.55
CA VAL A 187 -2.58 -11.75 12.61
C VAL A 187 -2.26 -12.59 11.37
N GLU A 188 -3.24 -13.37 10.95
CA GLU A 188 -3.22 -14.12 9.70
C GLU A 188 -4.21 -13.49 8.73
N LEU A 189 -3.77 -13.10 7.53
CA LEU A 189 -4.60 -12.50 6.49
C LEU A 189 -4.47 -13.28 5.19
N ASN A 190 -5.56 -13.35 4.47
CA ASN A 190 -5.61 -13.76 3.10
C ASN A 190 -5.60 -12.51 2.21
N ASP A 191 -4.53 -12.34 1.43
CA ASP A 191 -4.47 -11.42 0.30
C ASP A 191 -5.03 -12.16 -0.91
N ALA A 192 -6.26 -11.86 -1.30
CA ALA A 192 -6.91 -12.49 -2.43
C ALA A 192 -6.39 -11.89 -3.75
N PRO A 193 -6.39 -12.66 -4.86
CA PRO A 193 -5.89 -12.19 -6.15
C PRO A 193 -6.67 -10.96 -6.63
N LEU A 194 -5.95 -10.03 -7.28
CA LEU A 194 -6.55 -8.87 -7.91
C LEU A 194 -7.18 -9.28 -9.23
N SER A 195 -8.43 -8.92 -9.47
CA SER A 195 -9.06 -9.12 -10.78
C SER A 195 -8.39 -8.23 -11.84
N ASN A 196 -8.00 -8.83 -12.96
CA ASN A 196 -7.46 -8.08 -14.11
C ASN A 196 -8.51 -7.17 -14.78
N GLU A 197 -9.79 -7.41 -14.53
CA GLU A 197 -10.91 -6.69 -15.13
C GLU A 197 -11.44 -5.55 -14.24
N ASP A 198 -11.27 -5.66 -12.91
CA ASP A 198 -11.77 -4.69 -11.94
C ASP A 198 -10.63 -4.06 -11.11
N HIS A 199 -10.30 -2.83 -11.48
CA HIS A 199 -9.26 -2.04 -10.78
C HIS A 199 -9.74 -1.44 -9.45
N THR A 200 -10.99 -1.69 -9.03
CA THR A 200 -11.55 -1.17 -7.77
C THR A 200 -11.36 -2.12 -6.60
N CYS A 201 -10.93 -3.37 -6.85
CA CYS A 201 -10.71 -4.37 -5.81
C CYS A 201 -9.33 -4.31 -5.13
N VAL A 202 -8.65 -3.15 -5.15
CA VAL A 202 -7.33 -2.95 -4.51
C VAL A 202 -7.30 -3.30 -3.01
N GLY A 203 -8.45 -3.27 -2.33
CA GLY A 203 -8.59 -3.67 -0.93
C GLY A 203 -8.45 -5.18 -0.67
N LEU A 204 -8.33 -6.03 -1.70
CA LEU A 204 -8.03 -7.45 -1.54
C LEU A 204 -6.59 -7.71 -1.07
N GLN A 205 -5.71 -6.72 -1.16
CA GLN A 205 -4.30 -6.80 -0.76
C GLN A 205 -4.05 -6.01 0.53
N SER A 206 -3.08 -6.47 1.32
CA SER A 206 -2.60 -5.77 2.51
C SER A 206 -1.58 -4.70 2.12
N TRP A 207 -1.89 -3.43 2.38
CA TRP A 207 -1.03 -2.29 2.02
C TRP A 207 -0.10 -1.90 3.16
N ALA A 208 1.10 -1.45 2.81
CA ALA A 208 2.14 -1.11 3.76
C ALA A 208 1.73 -0.06 4.80
N SER A 209 0.92 0.93 4.44
CA SER A 209 0.39 1.92 5.40
C SER A 209 -0.40 1.26 6.54
N SER A 210 -1.17 0.20 6.26
CA SER A 210 -1.90 -0.54 7.30
C SER A 210 -0.96 -1.34 8.21
N VAL A 211 0.12 -1.91 7.65
CA VAL A 211 1.15 -2.63 8.41
C VAL A 211 1.90 -1.69 9.35
N VAL A 212 2.36 -0.54 8.83
CA VAL A 212 3.08 0.48 9.63
C VAL A 212 2.20 1.07 10.72
N LEU A 213 0.93 1.37 10.41
CA LEU A 213 -0.01 1.86 11.42
C LEU A 213 -0.29 0.81 12.50
N SER A 214 -0.42 -0.47 12.13
CA SER A 214 -0.60 -1.58 13.06
C SER A 214 0.57 -1.73 14.01
N GLU A 215 1.81 -1.60 13.51
CA GLU A 215 3.02 -1.59 14.35
C GLU A 215 2.96 -0.46 15.40
N ARG A 216 2.59 0.76 14.96
CA ARG A 216 2.51 1.92 15.86
C ARG A 216 1.40 1.76 16.89
N ILE A 217 0.25 1.22 16.50
CA ILE A 217 -0.87 0.92 17.41
C ILE A 217 -0.45 -0.12 18.45
N CYS A 218 0.22 -1.20 18.05
CA CYS A 218 0.69 -2.24 18.97
C CYS A 218 1.79 -1.73 19.91
N ALA A 219 2.67 -0.87 19.42
CA ALA A 219 3.74 -0.27 20.23
C ALA A 219 3.24 0.72 21.27
N ASP A 220 2.19 1.51 20.98
CA ASP A 220 1.60 2.48 21.91
C ASP A 220 0.07 2.57 21.73
N PRO A 221 -0.71 1.60 22.23
CA PRO A 221 -2.17 1.61 22.12
C PRO A 221 -2.82 2.84 22.77
N ALA A 222 -2.19 3.39 23.80
CA ALA A 222 -2.72 4.54 24.54
C ALA A 222 -2.78 5.81 23.67
N ARG A 223 -1.75 6.03 22.86
CA ARG A 223 -1.70 7.14 21.88
C ARG A 223 -2.88 7.12 20.92
N PHE A 224 -3.30 5.90 20.52
CA PHE A 224 -4.39 5.67 19.58
C PHE A 224 -5.75 5.47 20.27
N SER A 225 -5.88 5.83 21.56
CA SER A 225 -7.12 5.66 22.34
C SER A 225 -7.61 4.23 22.49
N LEU A 226 -6.71 3.25 22.35
CA LEU A 226 -6.99 1.81 22.43
C LEU A 226 -6.57 1.17 23.77
N SER A 227 -6.29 1.97 24.80
CA SER A 227 -5.96 1.49 26.15
C SER A 227 -7.15 1.42 27.08
N SER A 228 -8.26 2.08 26.74
CA SER A 228 -9.50 2.09 27.49
C SER A 228 -10.63 1.42 26.71
N LEU A 229 -11.53 0.76 27.40
CA LEU A 229 -12.66 0.04 26.85
C LEU A 229 -13.93 0.86 26.82
N THR A 230 -13.91 1.97 27.52
CA THR A 230 -15.00 2.92 27.58
C THR A 230 -14.51 4.30 27.16
N ASN A 231 -15.41 5.04 26.55
CA ASN A 231 -15.19 6.45 26.27
C ASN A 231 -15.24 7.30 27.55
N THR A 232 -15.03 8.60 27.41
CA THR A 232 -15.07 9.55 28.54
C THR A 232 -16.41 9.61 29.27
N SER A 233 -17.49 9.15 28.64
CA SER A 233 -18.85 9.04 29.24
C SER A 233 -19.11 7.71 29.93
N GLY A 234 -18.14 6.77 29.96
CA GLY A 234 -18.31 5.43 30.52
C GLY A 234 -19.07 4.46 29.60
N SER A 235 -19.44 4.86 28.39
CA SER A 235 -20.06 4.01 27.38
C SER A 235 -19.00 3.16 26.65
N PRO A 236 -19.38 2.01 26.08
CA PRO A 236 -18.49 1.18 25.26
C PRO A 236 -17.84 2.00 24.15
N LEU A 237 -16.52 1.83 23.97
CA LEU A 237 -15.78 2.47 22.89
C LEU A 237 -16.29 2.00 21.53
N ARG A 238 -16.62 2.93 20.64
CA ARG A 238 -17.05 2.65 19.26
C ARG A 238 -15.95 3.01 18.30
N ILE A 239 -15.46 2.01 17.55
CA ILE A 239 -14.34 2.12 16.62
C ILE A 239 -14.83 1.83 15.21
N LEU A 240 -14.44 2.65 14.25
CA LEU A 240 -14.72 2.47 12.83
C LEU A 240 -13.41 2.41 12.03
N GLU A 241 -13.29 1.47 11.12
CA GLU A 241 -12.27 1.47 10.07
C GLU A 241 -12.93 1.84 8.73
N LEU A 242 -12.40 2.89 8.08
CA LEU A 242 -12.77 3.32 6.73
C LEU A 242 -11.83 2.68 5.71
N GLY A 243 -12.35 2.00 4.69
CA GLY A 243 -11.55 1.29 3.70
C GLY A 243 -10.74 0.16 4.33
N ALA A 244 -11.41 -0.76 5.00
CA ALA A 244 -10.75 -1.78 5.82
C ALA A 244 -9.93 -2.77 4.98
N GLY A 245 -10.23 -2.94 3.69
CA GLY A 245 -9.51 -3.88 2.84
C GLY A 245 -9.48 -5.28 3.45
N THR A 246 -8.28 -5.79 3.73
CA THR A 246 -8.08 -7.09 4.39
C THR A 246 -8.45 -7.11 5.88
N GLY A 247 -8.68 -5.94 6.51
CA GLY A 247 -9.17 -5.81 7.89
C GLY A 247 -8.09 -5.73 8.97
N LEU A 248 -6.84 -5.48 8.59
CA LEU A 248 -5.71 -5.53 9.52
C LEU A 248 -5.89 -4.64 10.76
N LEU A 249 -6.29 -3.36 10.60
CA LEU A 249 -6.43 -2.43 11.72
C LEU A 249 -7.57 -2.82 12.66
N SER A 250 -8.72 -3.23 12.12
CA SER A 250 -9.85 -3.71 12.92
C SER A 250 -9.51 -4.97 13.72
N ILE A 251 -8.78 -5.92 13.11
CA ILE A 251 -8.33 -7.15 13.77
C ILE A 251 -7.34 -6.81 14.88
N ILE A 252 -6.36 -5.93 14.65
CA ILE A 252 -5.40 -5.45 15.66
C ILE A 252 -6.14 -4.76 16.81
N ALA A 253 -7.04 -3.81 16.51
CA ALA A 253 -7.82 -3.12 17.52
C ALA A 253 -8.60 -4.12 18.39
N ARG A 254 -9.22 -5.13 17.79
CA ARG A 254 -9.96 -6.15 18.52
C ARG A 254 -9.06 -7.02 19.40
N LYS A 255 -7.89 -7.44 18.91
CA LYS A 255 -6.93 -8.24 19.66
C LYS A 255 -6.35 -7.47 20.87
N LEU A 256 -6.04 -6.19 20.71
CA LEU A 256 -5.57 -5.33 21.81
C LEU A 256 -6.64 -5.10 22.88
N LEU A 257 -7.90 -4.95 22.47
CA LEU A 257 -9.03 -4.72 23.37
C LEU A 257 -9.65 -6.04 23.88
N SER A 258 -8.98 -7.19 23.72
CA SER A 258 -9.44 -8.49 24.19
C SER A 258 -9.31 -8.60 25.72
N SER A 259 -10.31 -8.12 26.42
CA SER A 259 -10.49 -8.35 27.87
C SER A 259 -11.85 -8.99 28.11
N PRO A 260 -11.98 -9.93 29.06
CA PRO A 260 -13.26 -10.59 29.39
C PRO A 260 -14.37 -9.61 29.83
N HIS A 261 -13.97 -8.38 30.21
CA HIS A 261 -14.89 -7.34 30.73
C HIS A 261 -15.04 -6.16 29.77
N ALA A 262 -14.56 -6.30 28.52
CA ALA A 262 -14.48 -5.22 27.57
C ALA A 262 -15.60 -5.25 26.55
N SER A 263 -16.35 -4.19 26.42
CA SER A 263 -17.37 -4.04 25.38
C SER A 263 -17.06 -2.90 24.43
N ALA A 264 -15.90 -2.97 23.72
CA ALA A 264 -15.68 -2.13 22.55
C ALA A 264 -16.44 -2.71 21.36
N SER A 265 -17.11 -1.86 20.60
CA SER A 265 -17.78 -2.21 19.34
C SER A 265 -16.92 -1.78 18.18
N ILE A 266 -16.50 -2.72 17.34
CA ILE A 266 -15.62 -2.46 16.20
C ILE A 266 -16.38 -2.72 14.91
N PHE A 267 -16.28 -1.77 13.98
CA PHE A 267 -16.94 -1.77 12.69
C PHE A 267 -15.89 -1.58 11.60
N ALA A 268 -15.86 -2.51 10.65
CA ALA A 268 -14.98 -2.45 9.50
C ALA A 268 -15.81 -2.18 8.25
N THR A 269 -15.43 -1.20 7.44
CA THR A 269 -16.20 -0.81 6.26
C THR A 269 -15.34 -0.78 5.02
N ASP A 270 -15.92 -1.20 3.90
CA ASP A 270 -15.34 -1.08 2.58
C ASP A 270 -16.45 -0.86 1.54
N TYR A 271 -16.07 -0.48 0.32
CA TYR A 271 -17.00 -0.26 -0.78
C TYR A 271 -17.30 -1.55 -1.55
N HIS A 272 -16.25 -2.33 -1.86
CA HIS A 272 -16.29 -3.41 -2.83
C HIS A 272 -16.81 -4.72 -2.24
N PRO A 273 -17.80 -5.40 -2.88
CA PRO A 273 -18.39 -6.64 -2.34
C PRO A 273 -17.38 -7.77 -2.13
N GLU A 274 -16.43 -7.98 -3.05
CA GLU A 274 -15.42 -9.03 -2.93
C GLU A 274 -14.44 -8.74 -1.79
N VAL A 275 -14.06 -7.47 -1.60
CA VAL A 275 -13.25 -7.03 -0.47
C VAL A 275 -13.96 -7.32 0.85
N LEU A 276 -15.27 -7.04 0.93
CA LEU A 276 -16.09 -7.33 2.11
C LEU A 276 -16.18 -8.84 2.39
N LEU A 277 -16.25 -9.68 1.37
CA LEU A 277 -16.22 -11.14 1.53
C LEU A 277 -14.87 -11.63 2.08
N ASN A 278 -13.75 -11.15 1.51
CA ASN A 278 -12.41 -11.46 1.98
C ASN A 278 -12.19 -10.96 3.42
N LEU A 279 -12.64 -9.75 3.74
CA LEU A 279 -12.62 -9.17 5.08
C LEU A 279 -13.35 -10.06 6.09
N CYS A 280 -14.54 -10.55 5.77
CA CYS A 280 -15.28 -11.48 6.61
C CYS A 280 -14.49 -12.78 6.83
N ALA A 281 -13.87 -13.33 5.81
CA ALA A 281 -13.03 -14.53 5.90
C ALA A 281 -11.82 -14.30 6.80
N ASN A 282 -11.11 -13.18 6.65
CA ASN A 282 -9.97 -12.79 7.48
C ASN A 282 -10.35 -12.62 8.96
N ILE A 283 -11.52 -12.03 9.25
CA ILE A 283 -12.05 -11.92 10.61
C ILE A 283 -12.33 -13.32 11.18
N ALA A 284 -12.96 -14.21 10.42
CA ALA A 284 -13.25 -15.57 10.85
C ALA A 284 -11.96 -16.37 11.14
N THR A 285 -10.92 -16.23 10.33
CA THR A 285 -9.60 -16.84 10.54
C THR A 285 -8.98 -16.38 11.86
N ASN A 286 -9.03 -15.08 12.17
CA ASN A 286 -8.42 -14.53 13.38
C ASN A 286 -9.25 -14.76 14.66
N PHE A 287 -10.53 -15.05 14.54
CA PHE A 287 -11.48 -15.25 15.66
C PHE A 287 -12.36 -16.49 15.48
N PRO A 288 -11.79 -17.70 15.31
CA PRO A 288 -12.53 -18.90 14.90
C PRO A 288 -13.58 -19.36 15.93
N SER A 289 -13.43 -19.00 17.20
CA SER A 289 -14.35 -19.42 18.28
C SER A 289 -15.40 -18.37 18.64
N SER A 290 -15.47 -17.26 17.90
CA SER A 290 -16.36 -16.14 18.21
C SER A 290 -17.67 -16.26 17.44
N ALA A 291 -18.79 -16.36 18.16
CA ALA A 291 -20.12 -16.29 17.57
C ALA A 291 -21.02 -15.41 18.47
N PRO A 292 -21.47 -14.23 18.01
CA PRO A 292 -21.24 -13.62 16.70
C PRO A 292 -19.79 -13.15 16.50
N PRO A 293 -19.38 -12.84 15.24
CA PRO A 293 -18.07 -12.26 14.95
C PRO A 293 -17.82 -10.99 15.78
N PRO A 294 -16.59 -10.78 16.29
CA PRO A 294 -16.31 -9.69 17.22
C PRO A 294 -16.08 -8.34 16.52
N ILE A 295 -16.12 -8.31 15.18
CA ILE A 295 -16.03 -7.14 14.31
C ILE A 295 -17.22 -7.20 13.36
N SER A 296 -17.96 -6.09 13.28
CA SER A 296 -19.13 -5.97 12.39
C SER A 296 -18.69 -5.39 11.04
N VAL A 297 -18.98 -6.09 9.95
CA VAL A 297 -18.59 -5.67 8.59
C VAL A 297 -19.78 -5.01 7.90
N HIS A 298 -19.56 -3.84 7.29
CA HIS A 298 -20.59 -3.07 6.60
C HIS A 298 -20.08 -2.48 5.30
N GLN A 299 -20.94 -2.42 4.29
CA GLN A 299 -20.63 -1.67 3.07
C GLN A 299 -20.80 -0.17 3.30
N LEU A 300 -19.82 0.63 2.88
CA LEU A 300 -19.87 2.08 2.95
C LEU A 300 -19.23 2.68 1.68
N ASP A 301 -20.07 3.28 0.85
CA ASP A 301 -19.66 4.07 -0.30
C ASP A 301 -19.42 5.52 0.16
N TRP A 302 -18.19 6.01 0.07
CA TRP A 302 -17.86 7.37 0.52
C TRP A 302 -18.44 8.47 -0.38
N GLU A 303 -18.64 8.18 -1.67
CA GLU A 303 -19.29 9.12 -2.59
C GLU A 303 -20.79 9.28 -2.28
N ARG A 304 -21.46 8.17 -1.93
CA ARG A 304 -22.90 8.12 -1.69
C ARG A 304 -23.24 7.39 -0.39
N PRO A 305 -22.79 7.91 0.74
CA PRO A 305 -22.86 7.18 2.00
C PRO A 305 -24.32 7.03 2.49
N GLN A 306 -24.61 5.83 2.99
CA GLN A 306 -25.86 5.54 3.67
C GLN A 306 -25.61 5.33 5.16
N TYR A 307 -26.11 6.23 5.98
CA TYR A 307 -25.92 6.21 7.44
C TYR A 307 -27.10 5.55 8.17
N SER A 308 -27.45 4.34 7.77
CA SER A 308 -28.39 3.49 8.54
C SER A 308 -27.67 2.87 9.73
N ALA A 309 -28.42 2.31 10.69
CA ALA A 309 -27.81 1.63 11.83
C ALA A 309 -26.82 0.53 11.36
N PRO A 310 -25.64 0.43 11.95
CA PRO A 310 -25.12 1.14 13.14
C PRO A 310 -24.39 2.47 12.85
N MET A 311 -24.34 2.91 11.56
CA MET A 311 -23.64 4.15 11.14
C MET A 311 -24.42 5.44 11.48
N ASN A 312 -25.62 5.34 12.04
CA ASN A 312 -26.40 6.48 12.51
C ASN A 312 -25.93 7.01 13.89
N GLU A 313 -25.06 6.28 14.58
CA GLU A 313 -24.46 6.67 15.86
C GLU A 313 -22.98 7.03 15.69
N PRO A 314 -22.46 8.03 16.42
CA PRO A 314 -21.08 8.49 16.25
C PRO A 314 -20.06 7.48 16.80
N PHE A 315 -18.81 7.60 16.32
CA PHE A 315 -17.66 6.79 16.69
C PHE A 315 -16.66 7.62 17.51
N ASP A 316 -16.09 7.03 18.55
CA ASP A 316 -15.04 7.64 19.37
C ASP A 316 -13.69 7.64 18.66
N LEU A 317 -13.44 6.62 17.83
CA LEU A 317 -12.22 6.43 17.07
C LEU A 317 -12.55 6.00 15.64
N ILE A 318 -11.94 6.69 14.68
CA ILE A 318 -11.94 6.28 13.27
C ILE A 318 -10.49 5.98 12.86
N LEU A 319 -10.28 4.91 12.11
CA LEU A 319 -9.00 4.49 11.55
C LEU A 319 -9.11 4.43 10.03
N GLY A 320 -8.03 4.77 9.34
CA GLY A 320 -7.90 4.59 7.89
C GLY A 320 -6.42 4.51 7.48
N ALA A 321 -6.12 3.61 6.56
CA ALA A 321 -4.77 3.46 6.02
C ALA A 321 -4.81 3.26 4.52
N ASP A 322 -4.05 4.07 3.79
CA ASP A 322 -3.91 4.10 2.33
C ASP A 322 -5.23 4.27 1.54
N VAL A 323 -6.19 4.97 2.16
CA VAL A 323 -7.55 5.13 1.63
C VAL A 323 -7.70 6.30 0.63
N ILE A 324 -6.63 7.07 0.39
CA ILE A 324 -6.65 8.21 -0.54
C ILE A 324 -5.76 7.91 -1.74
N TYR A 325 -6.36 7.36 -2.79
CA TYR A 325 -5.73 7.00 -4.07
C TYR A 325 -6.49 7.59 -5.28
N HIS A 326 -7.48 8.46 -5.03
CA HIS A 326 -8.18 9.28 -6.01
C HIS A 326 -8.30 10.72 -5.48
N PRO A 327 -8.26 11.77 -6.34
CA PRO A 327 -8.31 13.17 -5.89
C PRO A 327 -9.50 13.50 -5.00
N ASP A 328 -10.68 12.92 -5.28
CA ASP A 328 -11.91 13.21 -4.55
C ASP A 328 -12.03 12.46 -3.22
N HIS A 329 -11.19 11.43 -2.97
CA HIS A 329 -11.30 10.62 -1.76
C HIS A 329 -11.13 11.42 -0.48
N ALA A 330 -10.21 12.40 -0.44
CA ALA A 330 -10.02 13.24 0.74
C ALA A 330 -11.29 14.00 1.10
N GLN A 331 -12.02 14.53 0.10
CA GLN A 331 -13.27 15.25 0.29
C GLN A 331 -14.40 14.32 0.74
N TRP A 332 -14.52 13.13 0.12
CA TRP A 332 -15.56 12.16 0.50
C TRP A 332 -15.33 11.61 1.91
N ILE A 333 -14.08 11.29 2.25
CA ILE A 333 -13.69 10.83 3.58
C ILE A 333 -13.95 11.92 4.62
N LYS A 334 -13.61 13.20 4.34
CA LYS A 334 -13.93 14.30 5.23
C LYS A 334 -15.42 14.37 5.54
N ALA A 335 -16.28 14.31 4.51
CA ALA A 335 -17.73 14.33 4.68
C ALA A 335 -18.24 13.14 5.53
N CYS A 336 -17.67 11.94 5.33
CA CYS A 336 -17.98 10.79 6.16
C CYS A 336 -17.53 11.00 7.61
N VAL A 337 -16.30 11.47 7.84
CA VAL A 337 -15.76 11.70 9.18
C VAL A 337 -16.53 12.81 9.93
N GLU A 338 -16.91 13.89 9.25
CA GLU A 338 -17.75 14.95 9.84
C GLU A 338 -19.11 14.45 10.35
N ARG A 339 -19.65 13.42 9.69
CA ARG A 339 -20.93 12.80 10.07
C ARG A 339 -20.77 11.74 11.15
N LEU A 340 -19.69 10.96 11.09
CA LEU A 340 -19.50 9.74 11.88
C LEU A 340 -18.67 9.96 13.15
N LEU A 341 -17.78 10.95 13.18
CA LEU A 341 -16.90 11.18 14.33
C LEU A 341 -17.66 11.88 15.46
N LEU A 342 -17.51 11.36 16.67
CA LEU A 342 -18.12 11.93 17.89
C LEU A 342 -17.72 13.41 18.06
N ARG A 343 -18.70 14.31 18.07
CA ARG A 343 -18.48 15.74 18.32
C ARG A 343 -18.27 16.01 19.81
N PRO A 344 -17.42 16.98 20.17
CA PRO A 344 -17.32 17.45 21.54
C PRO A 344 -18.66 17.97 22.05
N THR A 345 -19.00 17.68 23.30
CA THR A 345 -20.17 18.25 23.95
C THR A 345 -19.73 19.35 24.92
N LEU A 346 -20.34 20.54 24.82
CA LEU A 346 -20.18 21.62 25.76
C LEU A 346 -20.90 21.23 27.07
N SER A 347 -20.32 20.37 27.87
CA SER A 347 -20.75 20.21 29.26
C SER A 347 -19.92 21.17 30.12
N ASN A 348 -20.54 21.77 31.18
CA ASN A 348 -20.02 22.80 32.06
C ASN A 348 -18.73 22.44 32.84
N SER A 349 -18.03 21.43 32.48
CA SER A 349 -16.71 20.99 32.94
C SER A 349 -15.79 20.76 31.77
N SER A 350 -14.99 21.65 31.54
CA SER A 350 -13.81 21.92 30.71
C SER A 350 -13.03 20.79 30.00
N THR A 351 -13.58 19.67 29.57
CA THR A 351 -12.86 18.69 28.73
C THR A 351 -13.79 17.65 28.06
N GLY A 352 -14.79 18.05 27.34
CA GLY A 352 -15.45 17.12 26.40
C GLY A 352 -14.54 16.88 25.19
N THR A 353 -13.67 15.88 25.26
CA THR A 353 -12.84 15.49 24.11
C THR A 353 -13.72 14.79 23.08
N GLY A 354 -13.81 15.34 21.87
CA GLY A 354 -14.45 14.68 20.72
C GLY A 354 -13.69 13.42 20.31
N GLY A 355 -14.25 12.69 19.33
CA GLY A 355 -13.59 11.54 18.71
C GLY A 355 -12.34 11.96 17.93
N VAL A 356 -11.54 10.97 17.55
CA VAL A 356 -10.29 11.14 16.79
C VAL A 356 -10.29 10.26 15.55
N PHE A 357 -9.86 10.82 14.43
CA PHE A 357 -9.57 10.09 13.21
C PHE A 357 -8.06 10.01 13.00
N TRP A 358 -7.53 8.78 12.93
CA TRP A 358 -6.16 8.51 12.55
C TRP A 358 -6.10 8.03 11.11
N LEU A 359 -5.34 8.73 10.30
CA LEU A 359 -5.14 8.43 8.89
C LEU A 359 -3.65 8.24 8.61
N MET A 360 -3.30 7.09 8.04
CA MET A 360 -1.95 6.85 7.53
C MET A 360 -1.97 6.75 6.01
N MET A 361 -1.02 7.40 5.37
CA MET A 361 -0.84 7.39 3.92
C MET A 361 0.61 7.17 3.54
N ALA A 362 0.83 6.49 2.42
CA ALA A 362 2.15 6.41 1.83
C ALA A 362 2.57 7.73 1.18
N LEU A 363 3.83 8.14 1.41
CA LEU A 363 4.50 9.23 0.70
C LEU A 363 5.00 8.71 -0.65
N ARG A 364 4.20 8.90 -1.70
CA ARG A 364 4.56 8.52 -3.06
C ARG A 364 5.12 9.74 -3.80
N VAL A 365 6.38 9.61 -4.25
CA VAL A 365 7.13 10.69 -4.91
C VAL A 365 7.15 10.56 -6.43
N SER A 366 6.59 9.47 -6.95
CA SER A 366 6.49 9.21 -8.39
C SER A 366 5.26 8.35 -8.70
N GLY A 367 4.88 8.28 -9.98
CA GLY A 367 3.80 7.43 -10.45
C GLY A 367 2.40 8.06 -10.37
N ARG A 368 1.37 7.23 -10.56
CA ARG A 368 -0.03 7.67 -10.68
C ARG A 368 -0.57 8.36 -9.42
N HIS A 369 -0.07 7.98 -8.25
CA HIS A 369 -0.55 8.48 -6.95
C HIS A 369 0.42 9.46 -6.30
N GLU A 370 1.36 10.01 -7.09
CA GLU A 370 2.29 11.06 -6.64
C GLU A 370 1.54 12.23 -6.02
N GLY A 371 1.98 12.66 -4.84
CA GLY A 371 1.46 13.84 -4.18
C GLY A 371 0.01 13.74 -3.63
N MET A 372 -0.65 12.58 -3.70
CA MET A 372 -2.03 12.42 -3.20
C MET A 372 -2.18 12.79 -1.73
N PHE A 373 -1.13 12.69 -0.93
CA PHE A 373 -1.14 13.09 0.48
C PHE A 373 -1.39 14.60 0.68
N HIS A 374 -1.06 15.45 -0.30
CA HIS A 374 -1.35 16.88 -0.24
C HIS A 374 -2.85 17.16 -0.20
N THR A 375 -3.68 16.31 -0.83
CA THR A 375 -5.14 16.49 -0.81
C THR A 375 -5.71 16.45 0.60
N VAL A 376 -5.06 15.76 1.55
CA VAL A 376 -5.45 15.78 2.96
C VAL A 376 -5.20 17.15 3.57
N GLU A 377 -4.03 17.73 3.32
CA GLU A 377 -3.64 19.05 3.84
C GLU A 377 -4.48 20.17 3.25
N ASP A 378 -4.88 20.02 1.98
CA ASP A 378 -5.77 20.97 1.29
C ASP A 378 -7.20 20.96 1.86
N ILE A 379 -7.66 19.79 2.33
CA ILE A 379 -9.05 19.59 2.79
C ILE A 379 -9.20 19.75 4.32
N PHE A 380 -8.20 19.34 5.09
CA PHE A 380 -8.20 19.48 6.56
C PHE A 380 -7.21 20.58 6.96
N PRO A 381 -7.69 21.74 7.47
CA PRO A 381 -6.80 22.80 7.90
C PRO A 381 -5.94 22.37 9.10
N ASP A 382 -4.79 22.99 9.25
CA ASP A 382 -3.97 22.82 10.46
C ASP A 382 -4.66 23.48 11.66
N ALA A 383 -4.68 22.79 12.81
CA ALA A 383 -5.33 23.29 14.02
C ALA A 383 -4.75 24.63 14.50
N SER A 384 -3.45 24.88 14.24
CA SER A 384 -2.80 26.14 14.61
C SER A 384 -3.30 27.34 13.80
N SER A 385 -3.80 27.11 12.58
CA SER A 385 -4.35 28.18 11.74
C SER A 385 -5.78 28.57 12.10
N SER A 386 -6.49 27.73 12.85
CA SER A 386 -7.90 27.93 13.22
C SER A 386 -8.11 28.82 14.46
N LEU A 387 -7.07 29.19 15.18
CA LEU A 387 -7.13 29.94 16.42
C LEU A 387 -7.45 31.47 16.29
N THR A 388 -7.81 31.95 15.11
CA THR A 388 -8.08 33.38 14.85
C THR A 388 -9.57 33.74 14.74
N ALA A 389 -10.49 32.82 14.98
CA ALA A 389 -11.93 33.09 14.83
C ALA A 389 -12.64 33.39 16.14
N GLY A 390 -13.53 34.35 16.05
CA GLY A 390 -14.19 35.02 17.16
C GLY A 390 -15.26 34.22 17.91
N ASP A 391 -15.71 34.86 18.98
CA ASP A 391 -16.72 34.63 20.02
C ASP A 391 -18.05 33.87 19.68
N GLN A 392 -18.12 32.94 18.75
CA GLN A 392 -19.30 32.08 18.59
C GLN A 392 -18.93 30.61 18.89
N ALA A 393 -19.13 30.20 20.13
CA ALA A 393 -18.62 28.97 20.75
C ALA A 393 -19.29 27.65 20.34
N ASP A 394 -20.14 27.64 19.30
CA ASP A 394 -20.93 26.46 18.97
C ASP A 394 -20.59 25.79 17.60
N ASP A 395 -19.62 26.33 16.86
CA ASP A 395 -19.26 25.77 15.55
C ASP A 395 -17.92 25.01 15.63
N TRP A 396 -17.91 23.77 15.13
CA TRP A 396 -16.77 22.86 15.15
C TRP A 396 -16.38 22.45 13.77
N GLN A 397 -15.08 22.47 13.45
CA GLN A 397 -14.53 21.97 12.22
C GLN A 397 -13.50 20.87 12.47
N LEU A 398 -13.32 19.98 11.49
CA LEU A 398 -12.23 19.00 11.51
C LEU A 398 -10.92 19.65 11.08
N ALA A 399 -9.88 19.45 11.86
CA ALA A 399 -8.54 19.95 11.60
C ALA A 399 -7.46 18.89 11.90
N ILE A 400 -6.30 19.04 11.29
CA ILE A 400 -5.11 18.25 11.61
C ILE A 400 -4.57 18.72 12.94
N LEU A 401 -4.69 17.86 13.97
CA LEU A 401 -4.18 18.12 15.32
C LEU A 401 -2.71 17.76 15.45
N GLU A 402 -2.26 16.76 14.69
CA GLU A 402 -0.89 16.25 14.67
C GLU A 402 -0.59 15.66 13.30
N LYS A 403 0.62 15.91 12.79
CA LYS A 403 1.18 15.30 11.60
C LYS A 403 2.56 14.75 11.93
N SER A 404 2.82 13.50 11.56
CA SER A 404 4.13 12.85 11.77
C SER A 404 4.56 12.16 10.49
N GLU A 405 5.80 12.38 10.08
CA GLU A 405 6.44 11.65 8.98
C GLU A 405 7.20 10.46 9.54
N LEU A 406 7.06 9.31 8.89
CA LEU A 406 7.68 8.06 9.27
C LEU A 406 8.49 7.55 8.08
N GLY A 407 9.74 7.13 8.35
CA GLY A 407 10.59 6.50 7.35
C GLY A 407 10.06 5.15 6.90
N LYS A 408 10.49 4.71 5.74
CA LYS A 408 10.14 3.40 5.19
C LYS A 408 10.72 2.28 6.06
N LEU A 409 9.94 1.24 6.29
CA LEU A 409 10.42 0.03 6.93
C LEU A 409 11.07 -0.88 5.88
N LYS A 410 12.20 -1.51 6.25
CA LYS A 410 12.88 -2.44 5.34
C LYS A 410 11.98 -3.64 5.02
N GLY A 411 11.77 -3.93 3.74
CA GLY A 411 10.92 -5.03 3.27
C GLY A 411 9.42 -4.76 3.38
N VAL A 412 9.00 -3.51 3.61
CA VAL A 412 7.60 -3.11 3.66
C VAL A 412 7.39 -1.91 2.75
N GLY A 413 6.34 -1.95 1.94
CA GLY A 413 5.96 -0.87 1.04
C GLY A 413 6.55 -1.00 -0.37
N ARG A 414 5.98 -0.21 -1.29
CA ARG A 414 6.28 -0.24 -2.72
C ARG A 414 7.50 0.62 -3.05
N ALA A 415 8.05 0.45 -4.26
CA ALA A 415 9.21 1.21 -4.72
C ALA A 415 8.97 2.72 -4.78
N ASP A 416 7.75 3.12 -5.16
CA ASP A 416 7.35 4.52 -5.27
C ASP A 416 7.08 5.20 -3.92
N GLU A 417 7.14 4.44 -2.82
CA GLU A 417 6.94 4.95 -1.46
C GLU A 417 8.27 5.36 -0.84
N ARG A 418 8.38 6.61 -0.42
CA ARG A 418 9.54 7.15 0.31
C ARG A 418 9.41 6.96 1.83
N GLY A 419 8.18 6.91 2.32
CA GLY A 419 7.84 6.81 3.74
C GLY A 419 6.34 6.94 3.93
N TYR A 420 5.91 7.31 5.12
CA TYR A 420 4.49 7.40 5.47
C TYR A 420 4.20 8.69 6.22
N LEU A 421 3.00 9.24 6.01
CA LEU A 421 2.44 10.33 6.79
C LEU A 421 1.34 9.79 7.70
N LEU A 422 1.45 10.09 8.98
CA LEU A 422 0.42 9.82 9.98
C LEU A 422 -0.23 11.13 10.38
N PHE A 423 -1.54 11.24 10.15
CA PHE A 423 -2.37 12.38 10.56
C PHE A 423 -3.25 11.99 11.72
N LYS A 424 -3.29 12.84 12.74
CA LYS A 424 -4.31 12.84 13.78
C LYS A 424 -5.27 13.99 13.48
N ILE A 425 -6.51 13.67 13.19
CA ILE A 425 -7.54 14.64 12.82
C ILE A 425 -8.63 14.61 13.88
N GLY A 426 -9.11 15.78 14.26
CA GLY A 426 -10.15 15.91 15.27
C GLY A 426 -10.84 17.27 15.22
N TRP A 427 -11.79 17.47 16.11
CA TRP A 427 -12.59 18.67 16.18
C TRP A 427 -11.86 19.82 16.85
N VAL A 428 -11.88 20.99 16.22
CA VAL A 428 -11.43 22.28 16.79
C VAL A 428 -12.56 23.30 16.70
N PRO A 429 -12.66 24.28 17.61
CA PRO A 429 -13.59 25.39 17.50
C PRO A 429 -13.31 26.21 16.23
N CYS A 430 -14.35 26.67 15.55
CA CYS A 430 -14.24 27.59 14.41
C CYS A 430 -14.03 29.03 14.86
#